data_d493a7b8332314fdd4b6bb860d3931e8
#
_entry.id   d493a7b8332314fdd4b6bb860d3931e8
#
_cell.length_a   1.000
_cell.length_b   1.000
_cell.length_c   1.000
_cell.angle_alpha   90.00
_cell.angle_beta   90.00
_cell.angle_gamma   90.00
#
_symmetry.space_group_name_H-M   'P 1'
#
loop_
_entity.id
_entity.type
_entity.pdbx_description
1 polymer ?
#
loop_
_entity_poly.entity_id
_entity_poly.type
_entity_poly.pdbx_seq_one_letter_code
_entity_poly.pdbx_strand_id
1 'polypeptide(L)'
;EKGADLTETDLSSAKAVKEDFAGQTLEYRGETYELSLAGSYQTENAALAQPVKKEKRVVFMGNSITEGWVNTHPDFFKSNGYIGRGIGGQTSYQFLVRFREDVINLSPALVVINAATNDIAENTGAYHEDRTFGNIVSMVELAKANHIKVILTTTLPAAAFGWNPAIKDAPQKIASLNARLKAYAQTNKIPFVDYYSSMVSGSNKALNPAYTKDGVHPTSEGYDVMENLIQQAINKTLR
;
A
#
# COMPACT_ATOMS: atom_id res chain seq x y z
N GLU A 1 15.45 -13.88 17.24
CA GLU A 1 16.18 -14.32 16.02
C GLU A 1 15.36 -13.92 14.82
N LYS A 2 15.85 -12.95 14.04
CA LYS A 2 15.25 -12.54 12.77
C LYS A 2 15.52 -13.65 11.75
N GLY A 3 14.47 -14.25 11.21
CA GLY A 3 14.57 -15.21 10.11
C GLY A 3 14.64 -16.68 10.57
N ALA A 4 13.84 -17.06 11.55
CA ALA A 4 13.60 -18.48 11.81
C ALA A 4 13.03 -19.11 10.54
N ASP A 5 13.75 -20.07 9.98
CA ASP A 5 13.23 -20.91 8.91
C ASP A 5 12.11 -21.78 9.48
N LEU A 6 10.88 -21.49 9.09
CA LEU A 6 9.70 -22.21 9.56
C LEU A 6 9.48 -23.54 8.81
N THR A 7 10.32 -23.91 7.85
CA THR A 7 10.16 -25.13 7.04
C THR A 7 10.34 -26.42 7.82
N GLU A 8 11.02 -26.40 8.98
CA GLU A 8 11.20 -27.56 9.87
C GLU A 8 10.56 -27.35 11.26
N THR A 9 9.72 -26.33 11.41
CA THR A 9 9.13 -26.00 12.71
C THR A 9 7.89 -26.85 12.96
N ASP A 10 7.94 -27.69 13.98
CA ASP A 10 6.77 -28.37 14.50
C ASP A 10 5.83 -27.35 15.16
N LEU A 11 4.78 -26.99 14.46
CA LEU A 11 3.71 -26.10 14.93
C LEU A 11 2.64 -26.83 15.75
N SER A 12 2.80 -28.11 16.06
CA SER A 12 1.82 -28.90 16.82
C SER A 12 1.59 -28.35 18.23
N SER A 13 2.53 -27.58 18.77
CA SER A 13 2.42 -26.91 20.05
C SER A 13 1.94 -25.44 19.94
N ALA A 14 1.75 -24.93 18.75
CA ALA A 14 1.24 -23.57 18.55
C ALA A 14 -0.27 -23.56 18.87
N LYS A 15 -0.65 -22.72 19.83
CA LYS A 15 -2.07 -22.47 20.14
C LYS A 15 -2.60 -21.44 19.12
N ALA A 16 -3.25 -21.92 18.07
CA ALA A 16 -4.09 -21.04 17.24
C ALA A 16 -5.32 -20.65 18.06
N VAL A 17 -5.48 -19.37 18.32
CA VAL A 17 -6.58 -18.84 19.12
C VAL A 17 -7.57 -18.17 18.18
N LYS A 18 -8.60 -18.91 17.77
CA LYS A 18 -9.81 -18.49 17.06
C LYS A 18 -9.75 -18.22 15.54
N GLU A 19 -10.93 -18.42 14.94
CA GLU A 19 -11.24 -18.36 13.50
C GLU A 19 -11.27 -16.96 12.91
N ASP A 20 -11.03 -15.91 13.69
CA ASP A 20 -11.06 -14.52 13.29
C ASP A 20 -9.64 -13.93 13.34
N PHE A 21 -9.02 -13.64 12.20
CA PHE A 21 -7.62 -13.23 12.12
C PHE A 21 -7.36 -11.74 12.43
N ALA A 22 -8.37 -10.96 12.73
CA ALA A 22 -8.21 -9.57 13.12
C ALA A 22 -7.85 -9.47 14.62
N GLY A 23 -6.64 -9.01 14.93
CA GLY A 23 -6.15 -8.82 16.30
C GLY A 23 -5.75 -10.09 17.01
N GLN A 24 -5.45 -11.18 16.30
CA GLN A 24 -4.97 -12.42 16.89
C GLN A 24 -3.46 -12.41 17.10
N THR A 25 -3.06 -13.06 18.19
CA THR A 25 -1.67 -13.29 18.50
C THR A 25 -1.37 -14.78 18.46
N LEU A 26 -0.21 -15.13 17.89
CA LEU A 26 0.38 -16.47 17.96
C LEU A 26 1.42 -16.46 19.07
N GLU A 27 1.27 -17.32 20.07
CA GLU A 27 2.34 -17.59 21.03
C GLU A 27 3.20 -18.75 20.54
N TYR A 28 4.46 -18.44 20.28
CA TYR A 28 5.45 -19.43 19.89
C TYR A 28 6.75 -19.23 20.67
N ARG A 29 7.20 -20.27 21.37
CA ARG A 29 8.40 -20.25 22.27
C ARG A 29 8.37 -19.13 23.32
N GLY A 30 7.18 -18.75 23.80
CA GLY A 30 6.99 -17.69 24.80
C GLY A 30 7.04 -16.27 24.24
N GLU A 31 7.11 -16.11 22.93
CA GLU A 31 6.98 -14.81 22.25
C GLU A 31 5.60 -14.70 21.61
N THR A 32 5.02 -13.51 21.67
CA THR A 32 3.70 -13.21 21.09
C THR A 32 3.89 -12.54 19.75
N TYR A 33 3.31 -13.12 18.69
CA TYR A 33 3.30 -12.56 17.34
C TYR A 33 1.89 -12.12 16.99
N GLU A 34 1.74 -10.87 16.61
CA GLU A 34 0.45 -10.38 16.11
C GLU A 34 0.26 -10.84 14.66
N LEU A 35 -0.80 -11.63 14.44
CA LEU A 35 -1.22 -12.05 13.10
C LEU A 35 -2.12 -10.97 12.50
N SER A 36 -1.56 -9.85 12.09
CA SER A 36 -2.28 -8.83 11.32
C SER A 36 -2.35 -9.23 9.83
N LEU A 37 -2.97 -10.36 9.55
CA LEU A 37 -3.28 -10.78 8.20
C LEU A 37 -4.69 -10.30 7.80
N ALA A 38 -5.01 -10.34 6.53
CA ALA A 38 -6.28 -9.99 5.92
C ALA A 38 -7.48 -10.00 6.90
N GLY A 39 -8.17 -8.89 7.08
CA GLY A 39 -9.32 -8.85 7.98
C GLY A 39 -9.67 -7.46 8.50
N SER A 40 -8.74 -6.50 8.47
CA SER A 40 -9.02 -5.14 8.98
C SER A 40 -10.22 -4.47 8.30
N TYR A 41 -10.59 -4.90 7.08
CA TYR A 41 -11.72 -4.36 6.32
C TYR A 41 -12.84 -5.39 6.07
N GLN A 42 -12.84 -6.52 6.77
CA GLN A 42 -13.83 -7.58 6.54
C GLN A 42 -15.26 -7.09 6.75
N THR A 43 -15.52 -6.38 7.84
CA THR A 43 -16.85 -5.82 8.16
C THR A 43 -17.28 -4.78 7.14
N GLU A 44 -16.38 -3.83 6.81
CA GLU A 44 -16.64 -2.79 5.80
C GLU A 44 -16.84 -3.38 4.42
N ASN A 45 -16.05 -4.40 4.06
CA ASN A 45 -16.20 -5.09 2.78
C ASN A 45 -17.54 -5.82 2.68
N ALA A 46 -17.96 -6.49 3.75
CA ALA A 46 -19.25 -7.18 3.82
C ALA A 46 -20.46 -6.21 3.77
N ALA A 47 -20.28 -4.99 4.28
CA ALA A 47 -21.32 -3.96 4.25
C ALA A 47 -21.45 -3.26 2.89
N LEU A 48 -20.46 -3.39 1.99
CA LEU A 48 -20.50 -2.77 0.67
C LEU A 48 -21.47 -3.51 -0.26
N ALA A 49 -22.47 -2.76 -0.77
CA ALA A 49 -23.32 -3.27 -1.84
C ALA A 49 -22.48 -3.57 -3.10
N GLN A 50 -22.92 -4.55 -3.89
CA GLN A 50 -22.33 -4.76 -5.22
C GLN A 50 -22.47 -3.50 -6.08
N PRO A 51 -21.45 -3.17 -6.92
CA PRO A 51 -21.53 -1.97 -7.75
C PRO A 51 -22.71 -2.02 -8.69
N VAL A 52 -23.45 -0.92 -8.75
CA VAL A 52 -24.57 -0.80 -9.69
C VAL A 52 -24.05 -0.61 -11.13
N LYS A 53 -24.90 -0.92 -12.11
CA LYS A 53 -24.54 -0.77 -13.53
C LYS A 53 -24.06 0.68 -13.80
N LYS A 54 -22.87 0.82 -14.39
CA LYS A 54 -22.15 2.06 -14.68
C LYS A 54 -21.46 2.73 -13.47
N GLU A 55 -21.52 2.19 -12.28
CA GLU A 55 -20.70 2.67 -11.19
C GLU A 55 -19.21 2.51 -11.55
N LYS A 56 -18.45 3.57 -11.33
CA LYS A 56 -17.00 3.59 -11.56
C LYS A 56 -16.26 3.54 -10.22
N ARG A 57 -16.52 2.48 -9.45
CA ARG A 57 -15.87 2.26 -8.15
C ARG A 57 -14.36 2.27 -8.29
N VAL A 58 -13.69 3.02 -7.43
CA VAL A 58 -12.22 3.09 -7.36
C VAL A 58 -11.78 2.66 -5.97
N VAL A 59 -10.85 1.71 -5.91
CA VAL A 59 -10.22 1.28 -4.66
C VAL A 59 -8.79 1.82 -4.59
N PHE A 60 -8.42 2.37 -3.43
CA PHE A 60 -7.08 2.81 -3.12
C PHE A 60 -6.42 1.78 -2.20
N MET A 61 -5.51 1.00 -2.74
CA MET A 61 -4.74 -0.01 -2.03
C MET A 61 -3.45 0.58 -1.52
N GLY A 62 -3.18 0.48 -0.21
CA GLY A 62 -1.98 1.08 0.36
C GLY A 62 -1.73 0.76 1.83
N ASN A 63 -0.82 1.51 2.41
CA ASN A 63 -0.39 1.44 3.81
C ASN A 63 -0.97 2.61 4.65
N SER A 64 -0.24 3.04 5.71
CA SER A 64 -0.60 4.18 6.56
C SER A 64 -0.79 5.49 5.79
N ILE A 65 -0.12 5.68 4.67
CA ILE A 65 -0.30 6.87 3.81
C ILE A 65 -1.72 6.88 3.22
N THR A 66 -2.22 5.74 2.74
CA THR A 66 -3.59 5.63 2.24
C THR A 66 -4.63 5.67 3.37
N GLU A 67 -4.36 5.01 4.49
CA GLU A 67 -5.22 5.06 5.68
C GLU A 67 -5.34 6.48 6.24
N GLY A 68 -4.22 7.17 6.42
CA GLY A 68 -4.16 8.56 6.86
C GLY A 68 -4.85 9.53 5.88
N TRP A 69 -4.81 9.22 4.59
CA TRP A 69 -5.52 10.02 3.57
C TRP A 69 -7.03 9.98 3.77
N VAL A 70 -7.60 8.78 3.94
CA VAL A 70 -9.04 8.61 4.23
C VAL A 70 -9.43 9.35 5.52
N ASN A 71 -8.58 9.27 6.55
CA ASN A 71 -8.85 9.91 7.84
C ASN A 71 -8.73 11.44 7.78
N THR A 72 -7.78 11.95 6.99
CA THR A 72 -7.52 13.40 6.89
C THR A 72 -8.47 14.08 5.91
N HIS A 73 -8.79 13.43 4.80
CA HIS A 73 -9.63 13.93 3.71
C HIS A 73 -10.81 13.00 3.39
N PRO A 74 -11.69 12.70 4.37
CA PRO A 74 -12.81 11.79 4.17
C PRO A 74 -13.76 12.23 3.06
N ASP A 75 -13.90 13.54 2.84
CA ASP A 75 -14.80 14.08 1.84
C ASP A 75 -14.31 13.81 0.40
N PHE A 76 -13.01 13.76 0.18
CA PHE A 76 -12.45 13.35 -1.11
C PHE A 76 -12.89 11.93 -1.48
N PHE A 77 -12.86 11.02 -0.53
CA PHE A 77 -13.30 9.63 -0.76
C PHE A 77 -14.82 9.54 -0.90
N LYS A 78 -15.57 10.13 0.01
CA LYS A 78 -17.03 10.07 0.02
C LYS A 78 -17.66 10.71 -1.20
N SER A 79 -17.22 11.92 -1.56
CA SER A 79 -17.82 12.69 -2.67
C SER A 79 -17.58 12.04 -4.03
N ASN A 80 -16.50 11.27 -4.17
CA ASN A 80 -16.16 10.57 -5.40
C ASN A 80 -16.57 9.08 -5.40
N GLY A 81 -17.12 8.56 -4.31
CA GLY A 81 -17.40 7.14 -4.15
C GLY A 81 -16.15 6.25 -4.15
N TYR A 82 -15.01 6.79 -3.68
CA TYR A 82 -13.76 6.06 -3.59
C TYR A 82 -13.68 5.25 -2.30
N ILE A 83 -12.99 4.12 -2.34
CA ILE A 83 -12.83 3.20 -1.23
C ILE A 83 -11.35 3.13 -0.87
N GLY A 84 -11.02 3.58 0.34
CA GLY A 84 -9.66 3.41 0.88
C GLY A 84 -9.49 2.03 1.51
N ARG A 85 -8.37 1.40 1.19
CA ARG A 85 -7.93 0.12 1.75
C ARG A 85 -6.47 0.21 2.17
N GLY A 86 -6.16 1.26 2.95
CA GLY A 86 -4.87 1.47 3.58
C GLY A 86 -4.79 0.81 4.95
N ILE A 87 -3.69 0.14 5.28
CA ILE A 87 -3.42 -0.41 6.61
C ILE A 87 -2.01 -0.02 7.03
N GLY A 88 -1.90 0.65 8.18
CA GLY A 88 -0.64 1.11 8.74
C GLY A 88 0.40 0.01 8.90
N GLY A 89 1.66 0.32 8.62
CA GLY A 89 2.77 -0.61 8.79
C GLY A 89 2.90 -1.72 7.75
N GLN A 90 1.87 -1.98 6.94
CA GLN A 90 1.88 -3.09 5.99
C GLN A 90 2.83 -2.88 4.80
N THR A 91 3.42 -3.99 4.36
CA THR A 91 4.31 -4.10 3.20
C THR A 91 3.57 -4.67 1.99
N SER A 92 4.22 -4.67 0.82
CA SER A 92 3.68 -5.25 -0.42
C SER A 92 3.30 -6.74 -0.29
N TYR A 93 3.95 -7.49 0.58
CA TYR A 93 3.62 -8.89 0.88
C TYR A 93 2.23 -9.01 1.47
N GLN A 94 1.91 -8.19 2.47
CA GLN A 94 0.61 -8.16 3.12
C GLN A 94 -0.48 -7.61 2.19
N PHE A 95 -0.14 -6.65 1.33
CA PHE A 95 -1.06 -6.17 0.28
C PHE A 95 -1.47 -7.31 -0.64
N LEU A 96 -0.51 -8.11 -1.12
CA LEU A 96 -0.77 -9.20 -2.03
C LEU A 96 -1.69 -10.26 -1.39
N VAL A 97 -1.47 -10.58 -0.11
CA VAL A 97 -2.31 -11.55 0.63
C VAL A 97 -3.77 -11.08 0.70
N ARG A 98 -4.03 -9.80 1.01
CA ARG A 98 -5.39 -9.27 1.14
C ARG A 98 -5.98 -8.68 -0.15
N PHE A 99 -5.25 -8.72 -1.27
CA PHE A 99 -5.65 -8.07 -2.51
C PHE A 99 -6.97 -8.62 -3.07
N ARG A 100 -7.24 -9.91 -2.89
CA ARG A 100 -8.50 -10.50 -3.33
C ARG A 100 -9.69 -9.92 -2.57
N GLU A 101 -9.60 -9.86 -1.24
CA GLU A 101 -10.74 -9.44 -0.40
C GLU A 101 -10.95 -7.93 -0.44
N ASP A 102 -9.87 -7.17 -0.42
CA ASP A 102 -9.91 -5.72 -0.32
C ASP A 102 -9.99 -5.00 -1.67
N VAL A 103 -9.78 -5.72 -2.78
CA VAL A 103 -9.85 -5.15 -4.12
C VAL A 103 -10.74 -5.97 -5.04
N ILE A 104 -10.38 -7.23 -5.33
CA ILE A 104 -11.05 -8.02 -6.37
C ILE A 104 -12.52 -8.26 -6.05
N ASN A 105 -12.82 -8.67 -4.82
CA ASN A 105 -14.18 -8.99 -4.38
C ASN A 105 -15.09 -7.75 -4.31
N LEU A 106 -14.51 -6.54 -4.24
CA LEU A 106 -15.25 -5.29 -4.28
C LEU A 106 -15.67 -4.89 -5.71
N SER A 107 -15.21 -5.62 -6.72
CA SER A 107 -15.52 -5.43 -8.13
C SER A 107 -15.31 -3.99 -8.63
N PRO A 108 -14.17 -3.34 -8.35
CA PRO A 108 -13.94 -1.96 -8.76
C PRO A 108 -13.69 -1.87 -10.26
N ALA A 109 -14.00 -0.70 -10.85
CA ALA A 109 -13.58 -0.37 -12.20
C ALA A 109 -12.06 -0.06 -12.29
N LEU A 110 -11.46 0.37 -11.15
CA LEU A 110 -10.08 0.82 -11.07
C LEU A 110 -9.51 0.59 -9.67
N VAL A 111 -8.25 0.17 -9.61
CA VAL A 111 -7.45 0.19 -8.38
C VAL A 111 -6.26 1.14 -8.53
N VAL A 112 -6.03 1.96 -7.52
CA VAL A 112 -4.81 2.76 -7.34
C VAL A 112 -3.92 2.03 -6.34
N ILE A 113 -2.66 1.76 -6.71
CA ILE A 113 -1.71 1.05 -5.85
C ILE A 113 -0.58 2.01 -5.45
N ASN A 114 -0.50 2.32 -4.15
CA ASN A 114 0.61 3.04 -3.53
C ASN A 114 1.29 2.14 -2.51
N ALA A 115 2.53 1.75 -2.78
CA ALA A 115 3.22 0.70 -2.02
C ALA A 115 4.68 1.04 -1.71
N ALA A 116 5.32 0.14 -0.99
CA ALA A 116 6.75 -0.01 -0.77
C ALA A 116 7.40 0.85 0.33
N THR A 117 6.76 1.87 0.89
CA THR A 117 7.35 2.63 2.00
C THR A 117 7.81 1.71 3.13
N ASN A 118 6.95 0.82 3.57
CA ASN A 118 7.22 -0.10 4.68
C ASN A 118 8.11 -1.29 4.28
N ASP A 119 8.12 -1.67 3.01
CA ASP A 119 9.10 -2.64 2.47
C ASP A 119 10.52 -2.09 2.60
N ILE A 120 10.72 -0.83 2.15
CA ILE A 120 12.00 -0.14 2.21
C ILE A 120 12.41 0.15 3.66
N ALA A 121 11.43 0.40 4.53
CA ALA A 121 11.64 0.56 5.98
C ALA A 121 11.89 -0.77 6.70
N GLU A 122 11.83 -1.91 5.99
CA GLU A 122 12.09 -3.26 6.50
C GLU A 122 11.14 -3.69 7.63
N ASN A 123 9.86 -3.30 7.56
CA ASN A 123 8.88 -3.61 8.61
C ASN A 123 8.60 -5.12 8.76
N THR A 124 8.79 -5.91 7.71
CA THR A 124 8.56 -7.37 7.72
C THR A 124 9.81 -8.17 7.36
N GLY A 125 10.98 -7.57 7.49
CA GLY A 125 12.28 -8.17 7.19
C GLY A 125 13.07 -7.37 6.16
N ALA A 126 14.28 -7.85 5.82
CA ALA A 126 15.18 -7.15 4.93
C ALA A 126 14.55 -6.78 3.58
N TYR A 127 14.82 -5.56 3.11
CA TYR A 127 14.33 -5.10 1.82
C TYR A 127 15.00 -5.84 0.67
N HIS A 128 14.17 -6.36 -0.23
CA HIS A 128 14.57 -6.96 -1.50
C HIS A 128 13.76 -6.32 -2.64
N GLU A 129 14.39 -5.45 -3.41
CA GLU A 129 13.72 -4.71 -4.49
C GLU A 129 12.99 -5.62 -5.48
N ASP A 130 13.62 -6.74 -5.90
CA ASP A 130 12.99 -7.68 -6.84
C ASP A 130 11.70 -8.30 -6.28
N ARG A 131 11.67 -8.59 -4.99
CA ARG A 131 10.49 -9.17 -4.34
C ARG A 131 9.38 -8.12 -4.20
N THR A 132 9.72 -6.94 -3.70
CA THR A 132 8.76 -5.82 -3.59
C THR A 132 8.17 -5.46 -4.95
N PHE A 133 9.03 -5.33 -5.96
CA PHE A 133 8.59 -5.10 -7.34
C PHE A 133 7.71 -6.25 -7.85
N GLY A 134 8.12 -7.50 -7.65
CA GLY A 134 7.34 -8.69 -8.02
C GLY A 134 5.96 -8.74 -7.38
N ASN A 135 5.84 -8.39 -6.10
CA ASN A 135 4.55 -8.30 -5.42
C ASN A 135 3.63 -7.26 -6.06
N ILE A 136 4.18 -6.09 -6.42
CA ILE A 136 3.41 -5.03 -7.10
C ILE A 136 2.98 -5.49 -8.49
N VAL A 137 3.87 -6.14 -9.25
CA VAL A 137 3.53 -6.72 -10.56
C VAL A 137 2.43 -7.77 -10.42
N SER A 138 2.51 -8.65 -9.44
CA SER A 138 1.48 -9.67 -9.17
C SER A 138 0.11 -9.05 -8.89
N MET A 139 0.05 -7.95 -8.11
CA MET A 139 -1.20 -7.22 -7.89
C MET A 139 -1.76 -6.62 -9.19
N VAL A 140 -0.90 -6.09 -10.06
CA VAL A 140 -1.30 -5.59 -11.38
C VAL A 140 -1.86 -6.71 -12.25
N GLU A 141 -1.21 -7.85 -12.28
CA GLU A 141 -1.65 -9.02 -13.06
C GLU A 141 -2.98 -9.56 -12.54
N LEU A 142 -3.14 -9.68 -11.22
CA LEU A 142 -4.40 -10.06 -10.59
C LEU A 142 -5.54 -9.09 -10.92
N ALA A 143 -5.28 -7.78 -10.85
CA ALA A 143 -6.27 -6.77 -11.24
C ALA A 143 -6.69 -6.93 -12.70
N LYS A 144 -5.72 -7.02 -13.61
CA LYS A 144 -5.99 -7.18 -15.06
C LYS A 144 -6.75 -8.47 -15.37
N ALA A 145 -6.39 -9.59 -14.72
CA ALA A 145 -7.08 -10.88 -14.87
C ALA A 145 -8.55 -10.81 -14.43
N ASN A 146 -8.89 -9.85 -13.55
CA ASN A 146 -10.24 -9.60 -13.09
C ASN A 146 -10.89 -8.36 -13.75
N HIS A 147 -10.36 -7.90 -14.89
CA HIS A 147 -10.87 -6.78 -15.67
C HIS A 147 -10.86 -5.43 -14.92
N ILE A 148 -10.03 -5.30 -13.89
CA ILE A 148 -9.86 -4.09 -13.11
C ILE A 148 -8.74 -3.26 -13.73
N LYS A 149 -9.01 -1.99 -14.06
CA LYS A 149 -7.97 -1.04 -14.50
C LYS A 149 -7.04 -0.74 -13.34
N VAL A 150 -5.78 -0.38 -13.64
CA VAL A 150 -4.78 -0.08 -12.62
C VAL A 150 -4.17 1.29 -12.87
N ILE A 151 -3.97 2.05 -11.81
CA ILE A 151 -3.03 3.17 -11.74
C ILE A 151 -1.93 2.77 -10.76
N LEU A 152 -0.68 2.82 -11.19
CA LEU A 152 0.49 2.74 -10.31
C LEU A 152 0.95 4.14 -9.92
N THR A 153 1.48 4.27 -8.71
CA THR A 153 2.05 5.52 -8.22
C THR A 153 3.50 5.33 -7.80
N THR A 154 4.24 6.42 -7.70
CA THR A 154 5.54 6.38 -7.02
C THR A 154 5.35 6.12 -5.53
N THR A 155 6.33 5.43 -4.91
CA THR A 155 6.58 5.54 -3.48
C THR A 155 6.97 6.97 -3.16
N LEU A 156 6.43 7.54 -2.08
CA LEU A 156 6.71 8.91 -1.68
C LEU A 156 8.17 9.09 -1.24
N PRO A 157 8.70 10.34 -1.31
CA PRO A 157 10.03 10.61 -0.79
C PRO A 157 10.12 10.34 0.73
N ALA A 158 11.24 9.81 1.18
CA ALA A 158 11.61 9.76 2.59
C ALA A 158 13.14 9.75 2.70
N ALA A 159 13.72 10.61 3.53
CA ALA A 159 15.16 10.61 3.77
C ALA A 159 15.58 9.55 4.80
N ALA A 160 14.66 9.20 5.70
CA ALA A 160 14.87 8.22 6.77
C ALA A 160 13.51 7.76 7.31
N PHE A 161 13.51 6.71 8.10
CA PHE A 161 12.35 6.22 8.83
C PHE A 161 12.62 6.31 10.33
N GLY A 162 11.80 7.12 11.05
CA GLY A 162 11.98 7.38 12.48
C GLY A 162 11.89 6.11 13.32
N TRP A 163 11.10 5.12 12.90
CA TRP A 163 10.94 3.85 13.57
C TRP A 163 12.01 2.81 13.21
N ASN A 164 12.77 3.00 12.12
CA ASN A 164 13.91 2.16 11.76
C ASN A 164 15.11 3.01 11.31
N PRO A 165 15.84 3.61 12.24
CA PRO A 165 16.97 4.48 11.93
C PRO A 165 18.19 3.74 11.36
N ALA A 166 18.16 2.41 11.30
CA ALA A 166 19.21 1.62 10.67
C ALA A 166 19.24 1.76 9.15
N ILE A 167 18.10 2.12 8.52
CA ILE A 167 18.01 2.33 7.08
C ILE A 167 18.60 3.70 6.74
N LYS A 168 19.77 3.72 6.11
CA LYS A 168 20.51 4.94 5.73
C LYS A 168 20.40 5.31 4.26
N ASP A 169 19.91 4.40 3.44
CA ASP A 169 19.85 4.47 1.97
C ASP A 169 18.42 4.51 1.43
N ALA A 170 17.46 4.95 2.26
CA ALA A 170 16.06 5.06 1.87
C ALA A 170 15.85 5.86 0.57
N PRO A 171 16.47 7.03 0.36
CA PRO A 171 16.30 7.80 -0.88
C PRO A 171 16.76 7.06 -2.13
N GLN A 172 17.86 6.31 -2.03
CA GLN A 172 18.40 5.52 -3.15
C GLN A 172 17.49 4.35 -3.49
N LYS A 173 17.01 3.61 -2.49
CA LYS A 173 16.06 2.50 -2.63
C LYS A 173 14.74 3.00 -3.25
N ILE A 174 14.21 4.12 -2.77
CA ILE A 174 12.99 4.74 -3.31
C ILE A 174 13.19 5.14 -4.78
N ALA A 175 14.30 5.80 -5.10
CA ALA A 175 14.58 6.23 -6.46
C ALA A 175 14.72 5.05 -7.43
N SER A 176 15.43 3.99 -7.03
CA SER A 176 15.59 2.76 -7.81
C SER A 176 14.25 2.11 -8.11
N LEU A 177 13.47 1.84 -7.08
CA LEU A 177 12.16 1.21 -7.25
C LEU A 177 11.20 2.06 -8.09
N ASN A 178 11.15 3.37 -7.86
CA ASN A 178 10.30 4.28 -8.61
C ASN A 178 10.66 4.32 -10.10
N ALA A 179 11.96 4.32 -10.43
CA ALA A 179 12.41 4.23 -11.82
C ALA A 179 11.96 2.93 -12.49
N ARG A 180 12.06 1.81 -11.77
CA ARG A 180 11.64 0.49 -12.23
C ARG A 180 10.12 0.38 -12.42
N LEU A 181 9.33 0.89 -11.46
CA LEU A 181 7.87 0.95 -11.56
C LEU A 181 7.42 1.81 -12.75
N LYS A 182 8.06 2.96 -12.96
CA LYS A 182 7.77 3.83 -14.09
C LYS A 182 8.06 3.14 -15.43
N ALA A 183 9.20 2.48 -15.55
CA ALA A 183 9.55 1.72 -16.76
C ALA A 183 8.56 0.59 -17.05
N TYR A 184 8.18 -0.18 -16.00
CA TYR A 184 7.18 -1.22 -16.10
C TYR A 184 5.81 -0.67 -16.54
N ALA A 185 5.37 0.41 -15.93
CA ALA A 185 4.09 1.05 -16.26
C ALA A 185 4.08 1.54 -17.73
N GLN A 186 5.16 2.15 -18.20
CA GLN A 186 5.30 2.59 -19.60
C GLN A 186 5.23 1.41 -20.58
N THR A 187 6.01 0.36 -20.34
CA THR A 187 6.03 -0.84 -21.20
C THR A 187 4.65 -1.51 -21.25
N ASN A 188 3.94 -1.54 -20.15
CA ASN A 188 2.63 -2.20 -20.02
C ASN A 188 1.42 -1.28 -20.25
N LYS A 189 1.66 -0.03 -20.65
CA LYS A 189 0.63 1.00 -20.91
C LYS A 189 -0.30 1.21 -19.70
N ILE A 190 0.28 1.16 -18.50
CA ILE A 190 -0.43 1.41 -17.23
C ILE A 190 -0.29 2.89 -16.89
N PRO A 191 -1.37 3.61 -16.59
CA PRO A 191 -1.29 4.97 -16.05
C PRO A 191 -0.39 5.02 -14.81
N PHE A 192 0.52 5.99 -14.76
CA PHE A 192 1.49 6.15 -13.70
C PHE A 192 1.44 7.57 -13.13
N VAL A 193 1.30 7.70 -11.81
CA VAL A 193 1.25 9.01 -11.13
C VAL A 193 2.53 9.23 -10.33
N ASP A 194 3.23 10.30 -10.65
CA ASP A 194 4.49 10.67 -10.02
C ASP A 194 4.26 11.65 -8.87
N TYR A 195 3.89 11.14 -7.69
CA TYR A 195 3.85 11.93 -6.47
C TYR A 195 5.23 12.39 -6.03
N TYR A 196 6.24 11.50 -6.22
CA TYR A 196 7.60 11.76 -5.75
C TYR A 196 8.15 13.08 -6.24
N SER A 197 8.09 13.32 -7.56
CA SER A 197 8.64 14.54 -8.16
C SER A 197 7.94 15.81 -7.66
N SER A 198 6.67 15.74 -7.30
CA SER A 198 5.90 16.89 -6.80
C SER A 198 6.10 17.15 -5.30
N MET A 199 6.62 16.16 -4.57
CA MET A 199 6.67 16.19 -3.11
C MET A 199 8.09 16.13 -2.53
N VAL A 200 9.10 15.82 -3.37
CA VAL A 200 10.51 15.73 -2.92
C VAL A 200 11.11 17.11 -2.70
N SER A 201 11.98 17.24 -1.70
CA SER A 201 12.71 18.47 -1.37
C SER A 201 14.13 18.17 -0.88
N GLY A 202 15.01 19.16 -1.06
CA GLY A 202 16.37 19.14 -0.55
C GLY A 202 17.33 18.17 -1.25
N SER A 203 18.60 18.27 -0.92
CA SER A 203 19.67 17.41 -1.45
C SER A 203 19.58 15.98 -0.93
N ASN A 204 19.01 15.80 0.26
CA ASN A 204 18.78 14.52 0.91
C ASN A 204 17.53 13.78 0.38
N LYS A 205 16.82 14.35 -0.61
CA LYS A 205 15.61 13.76 -1.21
C LYS A 205 14.50 13.44 -0.20
N ALA A 206 14.36 14.25 0.82
CA ALA A 206 13.31 14.14 1.83
C ALA A 206 11.93 14.46 1.24
N LEU A 207 10.88 14.02 1.90
CA LEU A 207 9.54 14.57 1.73
C LEU A 207 9.59 16.04 2.16
N ASN A 208 9.00 16.92 1.32
CA ASN A 208 9.00 18.36 1.57
C ASN A 208 8.43 18.67 2.98
N PRO A 209 9.15 19.40 3.83
CA PRO A 209 8.68 19.70 5.18
C PRO A 209 7.33 20.44 5.25
N ALA A 210 6.91 21.11 4.17
CA ALA A 210 5.58 21.67 4.06
C ALA A 210 4.46 20.62 3.98
N TYR A 211 4.80 19.39 3.63
CA TYR A 211 3.85 18.31 3.39
C TYR A 211 3.93 17.17 4.42
N THR A 212 4.79 17.29 5.43
CA THR A 212 4.98 16.25 6.44
C THR A 212 5.46 16.81 7.77
N LYS A 213 5.15 16.13 8.86
CA LYS A 213 5.68 16.42 10.20
C LYS A 213 6.76 15.44 10.65
N ASP A 214 6.75 14.22 10.12
CA ASP A 214 7.64 13.12 10.53
C ASP A 214 8.61 12.66 9.41
N GLY A 215 8.52 13.31 8.24
CA GLY A 215 9.36 12.99 7.08
C GLY A 215 8.84 11.85 6.20
N VAL A 216 7.68 11.25 6.52
CA VAL A 216 7.10 10.11 5.81
C VAL A 216 5.61 10.29 5.51
N HIS A 217 4.80 10.62 6.52
CA HIS A 217 3.35 10.73 6.37
C HIS A 217 2.94 12.13 5.93
N PRO A 218 2.11 12.25 4.87
CA PRO A 218 1.63 13.54 4.42
C PRO A 218 0.74 14.24 5.44
N THR A 219 0.83 15.57 5.51
CA THR A 219 -0.17 16.43 6.13
C THR A 219 -1.34 16.66 5.18
N SER A 220 -2.34 17.46 5.61
CA SER A 220 -3.47 17.86 4.73
C SER A 220 -2.97 18.48 3.43
N GLU A 221 -2.00 19.38 3.50
CA GLU A 221 -1.39 20.03 2.33
C GLU A 221 -0.67 19.02 1.42
N GLY A 222 -0.05 18.00 2.01
CA GLY A 222 0.56 16.91 1.26
C GLY A 222 -0.50 16.05 0.52
N TYR A 223 -1.61 15.76 1.15
CA TYR A 223 -2.72 15.07 0.50
C TYR A 223 -3.40 15.90 -0.58
N ASP A 224 -3.51 17.23 -0.44
CA ASP A 224 -4.00 18.12 -1.51
C ASP A 224 -3.17 17.97 -2.80
N VAL A 225 -1.85 17.87 -2.68
CA VAL A 225 -0.97 17.61 -3.84
C VAL A 225 -1.28 16.26 -4.47
N MET A 226 -1.43 15.22 -3.65
CA MET A 226 -1.73 13.85 -4.14
C MET A 226 -3.11 13.80 -4.81
N GLU A 227 -4.13 14.45 -4.24
CA GLU A 227 -5.48 14.51 -4.79
C GLU A 227 -5.52 15.13 -6.17
N ASN A 228 -4.88 16.28 -6.34
CA ASN A 228 -4.83 16.97 -7.62
C ASN A 228 -4.23 16.09 -8.73
N LEU A 229 -3.19 15.32 -8.42
CA LEU A 229 -2.52 14.44 -9.38
C LEU A 229 -3.36 13.19 -9.70
N ILE A 230 -3.85 12.53 -8.65
CA ILE A 230 -4.56 11.25 -8.84
C ILE A 230 -5.94 11.46 -9.47
N GLN A 231 -6.65 12.55 -9.14
CA GLN A 231 -7.96 12.83 -9.72
C GLN A 231 -7.89 13.00 -11.24
N GLN A 232 -6.85 13.68 -11.74
CA GLN A 232 -6.62 13.82 -13.17
C GLN A 232 -6.38 12.46 -13.85
N ALA A 233 -5.58 11.60 -13.21
CA ALA A 233 -5.27 10.27 -13.72
C ALA A 233 -6.51 9.36 -13.73
N ILE A 234 -7.31 9.37 -12.65
CA ILE A 234 -8.57 8.61 -12.55
C ILE A 234 -9.54 9.06 -13.65
N ASN A 235 -9.76 10.36 -13.76
CA ASN A 235 -10.67 10.93 -14.78
C ASN A 235 -10.26 10.53 -16.20
N LYS A 236 -8.96 10.52 -16.50
CA LYS A 236 -8.42 10.08 -17.80
C LYS A 236 -8.59 8.58 -18.02
N THR A 237 -8.39 7.79 -16.98
CA THR A 237 -8.43 6.31 -17.06
C THR A 237 -9.84 5.75 -17.18
N LEU A 238 -10.84 6.43 -16.59
CA LEU A 238 -12.23 5.99 -16.54
C LEU A 238 -13.15 6.64 -17.60
N ARG A 239 -12.58 7.43 -18.50
CA ARG A 239 -13.31 7.96 -19.69
C ARG A 239 -13.78 6.90 -20.66
#